data_9bfa32d5966c04a3cb15e4d99f730ba3
#
_entry.id   9bfa32d5966c04a3cb15e4d99f730ba3
#
_cell.length_a   1.000
_cell.length_b   1.000
_cell.length_c   1.000
_cell.angle_alpha   90.00
_cell.angle_beta   90.00
_cell.angle_gamma   90.00
#
_symmetry.space_group_name_H-M   'P 1'
#
loop_
_entity.id
_entity.type
_entity.pdbx_description
1 polymer ?
#
loop_
_entity_poly.entity_id
_entity_poly.type
_entity_poly.pdbx_seq_one_letter_code
_entity_poly.pdbx_strand_id
1 'polypeptide(L)'
;MALIHCDFYSEVLGTGTAFDAIIPMAPSTNENASIINNSPLPTLFLLHGLQSDYTAWTRYTSIERYAEEKDIAVVMPDAGRSFYTNMHKGYRYFDFFTDELPRIANRLLPISERREDRFIAGLSMGGYGAFKIALSRPDQYRGAASLSGALSFASIEEPDSLLPEWPIIFGPSGAVNNPENDLILLAREFASSNEHPMDLFQCCGTEDFLYNANRDFLKEAQKLGIDIHYEEEPGEHEWGYWDMKVQSVLDWLPTNRIHQPDSDA
;
A
#
# COMPACT_ATOMS: atom_id res chain seq x y z
N MET A 1 -14.57 -8.28 14.67
CA MET A 1 -14.17 -7.76 13.35
C MET A 1 -15.41 -7.47 12.51
N ALA A 2 -15.39 -6.40 11.70
CA ALA A 2 -16.41 -6.11 10.70
C ALA A 2 -15.75 -5.97 9.33
N LEU A 3 -16.34 -6.59 8.29
CA LEU A 3 -16.02 -6.35 6.89
C LEU A 3 -17.09 -5.41 6.33
N ILE A 4 -16.66 -4.28 5.79
CA ILE A 4 -17.53 -3.23 5.26
C ILE A 4 -17.24 -3.11 3.76
N HIS A 5 -18.29 -3.21 2.93
CA HIS A 5 -18.23 -2.88 1.52
C HIS A 5 -18.81 -1.48 1.30
N CYS A 6 -18.10 -0.62 0.60
CA CYS A 6 -18.51 0.76 0.35
C CYS A 6 -18.45 1.10 -1.13
N ASP A 7 -19.62 1.25 -1.76
CA ASP A 7 -19.77 1.86 -3.08
C ASP A 7 -19.98 3.36 -2.94
N PHE A 8 -19.30 4.14 -3.74
CA PHE A 8 -19.49 5.61 -3.76
C PHE A 8 -19.16 6.20 -5.13
N TYR A 9 -19.64 7.41 -5.36
CA TYR A 9 -19.25 8.19 -6.51
C TYR A 9 -17.99 9.00 -6.19
N SER A 10 -16.95 8.83 -7.00
CA SER A 10 -15.73 9.63 -6.91
C SER A 10 -15.83 10.86 -7.81
N GLU A 11 -15.68 12.04 -7.23
CA GLU A 11 -15.60 13.30 -7.95
C GLU A 11 -14.31 13.40 -8.78
N VAL A 12 -13.21 12.87 -8.26
CA VAL A 12 -11.90 12.88 -8.94
C VAL A 12 -11.88 11.95 -10.15
N LEU A 13 -12.47 10.75 -10.02
CA LEU A 13 -12.57 9.79 -11.13
C LEU A 13 -13.76 10.10 -12.04
N GLY A 14 -14.79 10.81 -11.57
CA GLY A 14 -16.02 11.09 -12.33
C GLY A 14 -16.87 9.82 -12.58
N THR A 15 -16.76 8.81 -11.72
CA THR A 15 -17.49 7.53 -11.85
C THR A 15 -17.71 6.88 -10.48
N GLY A 16 -18.55 5.84 -10.44
CA GLY A 16 -18.67 4.97 -9.29
C GLY A 16 -17.40 4.14 -9.09
N THR A 17 -17.03 3.95 -7.83
CA THR A 17 -15.91 3.10 -7.41
C THR A 17 -16.22 2.50 -6.04
N ALA A 18 -15.38 1.59 -5.55
CA ALA A 18 -15.61 0.91 -4.28
C ALA A 18 -14.32 0.71 -3.49
N PHE A 19 -14.49 0.43 -2.22
CA PHE A 19 -13.47 -0.21 -1.39
C PHE A 19 -14.10 -1.19 -0.42
N ASP A 20 -13.34 -2.22 -0.02
CA ASP A 20 -13.63 -3.02 1.17
C ASP A 20 -12.80 -2.51 2.34
N ALA A 21 -13.36 -2.55 3.55
CA ALA A 21 -12.65 -2.20 4.77
C ALA A 21 -12.84 -3.24 5.86
N ILE A 22 -11.74 -3.61 6.52
CA ILE A 22 -11.74 -4.47 7.69
C ILE A 22 -11.56 -3.58 8.92
N ILE A 23 -12.52 -3.68 9.86
CA ILE A 23 -12.49 -2.93 11.12
C ILE A 23 -12.39 -3.92 12.27
N PRO A 24 -11.26 -3.99 12.99
CA PRO A 24 -11.16 -4.76 14.22
C PRO A 24 -12.21 -4.35 15.23
N MET A 25 -12.78 -5.34 15.92
CA MET A 25 -13.77 -5.11 16.97
C MET A 25 -13.18 -5.62 18.29
N ALA A 26 -13.23 -4.81 19.32
CA ALA A 26 -12.72 -5.22 20.64
C ALA A 26 -13.31 -6.58 21.06
N PRO A 27 -12.52 -7.52 21.58
CA PRO A 27 -13.03 -8.82 22.01
C PRO A 27 -14.06 -8.65 23.12
N SER A 28 -15.22 -9.30 22.97
CA SER A 28 -16.35 -9.27 23.92
C SER A 28 -16.09 -10.01 25.24
N THR A 29 -14.87 -10.51 25.46
CA THR A 29 -14.52 -11.42 26.57
C THR A 29 -14.10 -10.74 27.87
N ASN A 30 -13.95 -9.42 27.89
CA ASN A 30 -13.71 -8.68 29.14
C ASN A 30 -15.01 -8.17 29.71
N GLU A 31 -15.35 -8.56 30.97
CA GLU A 31 -16.51 -8.03 31.70
C GLU A 31 -16.47 -6.49 31.89
N ASN A 32 -15.30 -5.87 31.62
CA ASN A 32 -15.10 -4.42 31.52
C ASN A 32 -15.12 -3.89 30.06
N ALA A 33 -15.44 -4.70 29.07
CA ALA A 33 -15.53 -4.32 27.63
C ALA A 33 -16.72 -3.41 27.28
N SER A 34 -17.37 -2.79 28.28
CA SER A 34 -18.31 -1.69 28.07
C SER A 34 -17.65 -0.38 27.64
N ILE A 35 -16.31 -0.33 27.60
CA ILE A 35 -15.57 0.75 26.97
C ILE A 35 -15.09 0.22 25.61
N ILE A 36 -15.95 0.36 24.57
CA ILE A 36 -15.45 0.42 23.20
C ILE A 36 -14.39 1.50 23.25
N ASN A 37 -13.14 1.11 23.07
CA ASN A 37 -12.07 2.09 22.97
C ASN A 37 -12.36 2.92 21.72
N ASN A 38 -12.99 4.08 21.88
CA ASN A 38 -13.39 4.98 20.80
C ASN A 38 -12.20 5.68 20.13
N SER A 39 -10.98 5.28 20.48
CA SER A 39 -9.78 5.84 19.83
C SER A 39 -9.73 5.39 18.37
N PRO A 40 -9.53 6.32 17.44
CA PRO A 40 -9.39 5.99 16.02
C PRO A 40 -8.31 4.94 15.77
N LEU A 41 -8.59 3.99 14.87
CA LEU A 41 -7.70 2.86 14.56
C LEU A 41 -6.53 3.29 13.67
N PRO A 42 -5.31 2.76 13.87
CA PRO A 42 -4.28 2.84 12.85
C PRO A 42 -4.76 2.12 11.59
N THR A 43 -4.29 2.55 10.43
CA THR A 43 -4.87 2.12 9.16
C THR A 43 -3.80 1.73 8.16
N LEU A 44 -3.99 0.57 7.54
CA LEU A 44 -3.25 0.12 6.37
C LEU A 44 -4.12 0.26 5.11
N PHE A 45 -3.73 1.10 4.17
CA PHE A 45 -4.25 1.09 2.81
C PHE A 45 -3.54 -0.03 2.04
N LEU A 46 -4.29 -1.08 1.64
CA LEU A 46 -3.75 -2.30 1.07
C LEU A 46 -4.14 -2.45 -0.41
N LEU A 47 -3.17 -2.24 -1.29
CA LEU A 47 -3.35 -2.06 -2.72
C LEU A 47 -3.25 -3.38 -3.49
N HIS A 48 -4.17 -3.60 -4.44
CA HIS A 48 -4.22 -4.80 -5.28
C HIS A 48 -3.28 -4.75 -6.48
N GLY A 49 -3.03 -5.90 -7.11
CA GLY A 49 -2.24 -6.03 -8.34
C GLY A 49 -3.05 -5.81 -9.62
N LEU A 50 -2.36 -5.86 -10.77
CA LEU A 50 -2.90 -5.52 -12.09
C LEU A 50 -4.14 -6.33 -12.53
N GLN A 51 -4.23 -7.60 -12.14
CA GLN A 51 -5.31 -8.52 -12.54
C GLN A 51 -6.33 -8.72 -11.41
N SER A 52 -6.42 -7.77 -10.50
CA SER A 52 -7.21 -7.87 -9.27
C SER A 52 -8.08 -6.64 -9.09
N ASP A 53 -8.86 -6.63 -8.02
CA ASP A 53 -9.71 -5.55 -7.56
C ASP A 53 -9.64 -5.43 -6.01
N TYR A 54 -10.46 -4.58 -5.43
CA TYR A 54 -10.58 -4.36 -3.99
C TYR A 54 -10.94 -5.62 -3.18
N THR A 55 -11.48 -6.67 -3.80
CA THR A 55 -11.88 -7.92 -3.12
C THR A 55 -10.75 -8.95 -3.00
N ALA A 56 -9.66 -8.75 -3.74
CA ALA A 56 -8.66 -9.80 -3.93
C ALA A 56 -7.96 -10.20 -2.64
N TRP A 57 -7.59 -9.25 -1.80
CA TRP A 57 -6.90 -9.53 -0.54
C TRP A 57 -7.75 -10.39 0.41
N THR A 58 -9.05 -10.11 0.53
CA THR A 58 -9.98 -10.92 1.34
C THR A 58 -10.20 -12.31 0.77
N ARG A 59 -10.20 -12.46 -0.57
CA ARG A 59 -10.48 -13.74 -1.24
C ARG A 59 -9.30 -14.69 -1.27
N TYR A 60 -8.07 -14.17 -1.29
CA TYR A 60 -6.87 -14.98 -1.51
C TYR A 60 -5.96 -15.06 -0.28
N THR A 61 -6.30 -14.35 0.79
CA THR A 61 -5.50 -14.35 2.03
C THR A 61 -6.40 -14.45 3.27
N SER A 62 -5.78 -14.57 4.45
CA SER A 62 -6.50 -14.46 5.73
C SER A 62 -6.35 -13.06 6.35
N ILE A 63 -6.31 -12.01 5.52
CA ILE A 63 -6.05 -10.62 5.95
C ILE A 63 -6.99 -10.15 7.07
N GLU A 64 -8.25 -10.60 7.08
CA GLU A 64 -9.21 -10.27 8.12
C GLU A 64 -8.70 -10.72 9.51
N ARG A 65 -8.24 -11.97 9.63
CA ARG A 65 -7.69 -12.50 10.88
C ARG A 65 -6.41 -11.79 11.27
N TYR A 66 -5.51 -11.54 10.32
CA TYR A 66 -4.24 -10.87 10.59
C TYR A 66 -4.45 -9.42 11.07
N ALA A 67 -5.37 -8.70 10.46
CA ALA A 67 -5.72 -7.33 10.84
C ALA A 67 -6.35 -7.26 12.25
N GLU A 68 -7.20 -8.24 12.60
CA GLU A 68 -7.80 -8.33 13.93
C GLU A 68 -6.75 -8.58 15.02
N GLU A 69 -5.79 -9.48 14.76
CA GLU A 69 -4.69 -9.78 15.69
C GLU A 69 -3.78 -8.56 15.95
N LYS A 70 -3.68 -7.64 14.98
CA LYS A 70 -2.87 -6.42 15.06
C LYS A 70 -3.63 -5.17 15.47
N ASP A 71 -4.94 -5.26 15.69
CA ASP A 71 -5.82 -4.10 15.98
C ASP A 71 -5.64 -2.95 14.99
N ILE A 72 -5.50 -3.28 13.69
CA ILE A 72 -5.30 -2.33 12.59
C ILE A 72 -6.47 -2.39 11.60
N ALA A 73 -7.03 -1.24 11.24
CA ALA A 73 -7.98 -1.18 10.13
C ALA A 73 -7.27 -1.38 8.80
N VAL A 74 -7.91 -2.11 7.87
CA VAL A 74 -7.37 -2.29 6.51
C VAL A 74 -8.39 -1.76 5.50
N VAL A 75 -7.96 -0.87 4.62
CA VAL A 75 -8.77 -0.31 3.53
C VAL A 75 -8.22 -0.82 2.20
N MET A 76 -9.04 -1.52 1.44
CA MET A 76 -8.68 -2.16 0.17
C MET A 76 -9.46 -1.50 -0.97
N PRO A 77 -8.92 -0.47 -1.61
CA PRO A 77 -9.61 0.29 -2.66
C PRO A 77 -9.43 -0.33 -4.05
N ASP A 78 -10.35 0.00 -4.96
CA ASP A 78 -10.21 -0.32 -6.38
C ASP A 78 -9.35 0.71 -7.13
N ALA A 79 -8.45 0.23 -7.95
CA ALA A 79 -7.58 1.04 -8.81
C ALA A 79 -7.68 0.65 -10.29
N GLY A 80 -8.48 -0.34 -10.63
CA GLY A 80 -8.49 -0.91 -11.98
C GLY A 80 -7.07 -1.28 -12.44
N ARG A 81 -6.72 -0.93 -13.67
CA ARG A 81 -5.39 -1.20 -14.26
C ARG A 81 -4.52 0.07 -14.41
N SER A 82 -4.66 1.01 -13.47
CA SER A 82 -4.13 2.37 -13.59
C SER A 82 -2.67 2.55 -13.19
N PHE A 83 -2.02 1.55 -12.58
CA PHE A 83 -0.74 1.71 -11.89
C PHE A 83 -0.76 2.87 -10.86
N TYR A 84 -1.93 3.14 -10.24
CA TYR A 84 -2.06 4.19 -9.23
C TYR A 84 -1.53 5.55 -9.71
N THR A 85 -1.69 5.84 -11.01
CA THR A 85 -1.19 7.07 -11.65
C THR A 85 -2.33 7.89 -12.25
N ASN A 86 -2.12 9.18 -12.44
CA ASN A 86 -2.97 9.97 -13.31
C ASN A 86 -2.69 9.52 -14.73
N MET A 87 -3.62 8.76 -15.31
CA MET A 87 -3.41 8.14 -16.62
C MET A 87 -3.28 9.22 -17.70
N HIS A 88 -2.35 9.02 -18.64
CA HIS A 88 -2.21 9.91 -19.78
C HIS A 88 -3.52 10.03 -20.60
N LYS A 89 -4.23 8.92 -20.75
CA LYS A 89 -5.59 8.87 -21.34
C LYS A 89 -6.47 7.99 -20.46
N GLY A 90 -7.16 8.60 -19.48
CA GLY A 90 -8.00 7.88 -18.54
C GLY A 90 -8.27 8.65 -17.28
N TYR A 91 -8.39 7.95 -16.18
CA TYR A 91 -8.79 8.51 -14.91
C TYR A 91 -7.60 9.01 -14.09
N ARG A 92 -7.88 9.91 -13.15
CA ARG A 92 -6.87 10.54 -12.28
C ARG A 92 -6.69 9.74 -10.99
N TYR A 93 -6.22 8.50 -11.09
CA TYR A 93 -6.13 7.64 -9.92
C TYR A 93 -5.10 8.12 -8.88
N PHE A 94 -3.98 8.72 -9.28
CA PHE A 94 -3.04 9.26 -8.31
C PHE A 94 -3.69 10.29 -7.40
N ASP A 95 -4.43 11.25 -7.95
CA ASP A 95 -5.14 12.26 -7.17
C ASP A 95 -6.27 11.64 -6.32
N PHE A 96 -6.94 10.61 -6.85
CA PHE A 96 -7.93 9.86 -6.09
C PHE A 96 -7.30 9.23 -4.83
N PHE A 97 -6.16 8.56 -4.97
CA PHE A 97 -5.49 7.87 -3.88
C PHE A 97 -4.82 8.81 -2.88
N THR A 98 -4.32 9.96 -3.31
CA THR A 98 -3.63 10.91 -2.45
C THR A 98 -4.55 11.90 -1.75
N ASP A 99 -5.68 12.24 -2.35
CA ASP A 99 -6.56 13.31 -1.84
C ASP A 99 -7.96 12.82 -1.48
N GLU A 100 -8.66 12.15 -2.42
CA GLU A 100 -10.09 11.85 -2.22
C GLU A 100 -10.32 10.63 -1.33
N LEU A 101 -9.67 9.51 -1.62
CA LEU A 101 -9.85 8.25 -0.89
C LEU A 101 -9.56 8.38 0.61
N PRO A 102 -8.42 8.98 1.05
CA PRO A 102 -8.15 9.16 2.48
C PRO A 102 -9.23 9.99 3.17
N ARG A 103 -9.71 11.05 2.52
CA ARG A 103 -10.77 11.92 3.06
C ARG A 103 -12.11 11.18 3.19
N ILE A 104 -12.48 10.34 2.20
CA ILE A 104 -13.70 9.54 2.24
C ILE A 104 -13.59 8.47 3.32
N ALA A 105 -12.48 7.74 3.37
CA ALA A 105 -12.23 6.72 4.38
C ALA A 105 -12.30 7.30 5.80
N ASN A 106 -11.62 8.42 6.06
CA ASN A 106 -11.65 9.10 7.35
C ASN A 106 -13.07 9.57 7.75
N ARG A 107 -13.89 9.96 6.78
CA ARG A 107 -15.28 10.39 7.05
C ARG A 107 -16.20 9.23 7.40
N LEU A 108 -15.97 8.05 6.83
CA LEU A 108 -16.88 6.90 6.92
C LEU A 108 -16.46 5.87 7.97
N LEU A 109 -15.18 5.78 8.26
CA LEU A 109 -14.59 4.72 9.09
C LEU A 109 -13.99 5.30 10.39
N PRO A 110 -13.94 4.52 11.48
CA PRO A 110 -13.35 4.95 12.76
C PRO A 110 -11.81 4.84 12.74
N ILE A 111 -11.17 5.48 11.76
CA ILE A 111 -9.73 5.43 11.52
C ILE A 111 -9.04 6.75 11.89
N SER A 112 -7.74 6.68 12.19
CA SER A 112 -6.93 7.83 12.56
C SER A 112 -6.57 8.69 11.33
N GLU A 113 -6.67 10.01 11.49
CA GLU A 113 -6.19 10.96 10.48
C GLU A 113 -4.69 11.27 10.60
N ARG A 114 -4.05 10.81 11.68
CA ARG A 114 -2.66 11.10 11.96
C ARG A 114 -1.75 10.34 11.00
N ARG A 115 -0.70 11.00 10.53
CA ARG A 115 0.35 10.40 9.71
C ARG A 115 0.98 9.15 10.38
N GLU A 116 1.24 9.26 11.69
CA GLU A 116 1.89 8.22 12.50
C GLU A 116 1.10 6.91 12.57
N ASP A 117 -0.20 6.97 12.31
CA ASP A 117 -1.13 5.83 12.34
C ASP A 117 -1.51 5.37 10.93
N ARG A 118 -0.91 5.95 9.87
CA ARG A 118 -1.27 5.65 8.49
C ARG A 118 -0.14 4.98 7.73
N PHE A 119 -0.48 3.84 7.13
CA PHE A 119 0.44 2.99 6.38
C PHE A 119 -0.16 2.64 5.02
N ILE A 120 0.70 2.31 4.05
CA ILE A 120 0.29 1.88 2.73
C ILE A 120 1.13 0.69 2.29
N ALA A 121 0.49 -0.35 1.75
CA ALA A 121 1.18 -1.52 1.22
C ALA A 121 0.47 -2.04 -0.03
N GLY A 122 1.15 -2.88 -0.79
CA GLY A 122 0.52 -3.52 -1.94
C GLY A 122 1.42 -4.54 -2.63
N LEU A 123 0.80 -5.34 -3.49
CA LEU A 123 1.50 -6.34 -4.29
C LEU A 123 1.63 -5.91 -5.76
N SER A 124 2.74 -6.27 -6.42
CA SER A 124 2.90 -6.09 -7.88
C SER A 124 2.68 -4.63 -8.31
N MET A 125 1.66 -4.36 -9.15
CA MET A 125 1.18 -3.01 -9.46
C MET A 125 0.90 -2.21 -8.18
N GLY A 126 0.30 -2.82 -7.15
CA GLY A 126 0.02 -2.19 -5.87
C GLY A 126 1.28 -1.89 -5.05
N GLY A 127 2.33 -2.72 -5.18
CA GLY A 127 3.63 -2.46 -4.57
C GLY A 127 4.31 -1.23 -5.17
N TYR A 128 4.23 -1.08 -6.49
CA TYR A 128 4.62 0.15 -7.17
C TYR A 128 3.78 1.34 -6.68
N GLY A 129 2.45 1.18 -6.64
CA GLY A 129 1.53 2.22 -6.18
C GLY A 129 1.80 2.68 -4.75
N ALA A 130 2.06 1.74 -3.84
CA ALA A 130 2.37 2.04 -2.45
C ALA A 130 3.64 2.91 -2.31
N PHE A 131 4.72 2.54 -2.99
CA PHE A 131 5.95 3.33 -2.97
C PHE A 131 5.79 4.67 -3.70
N LYS A 132 5.12 4.68 -4.86
CA LYS A 132 4.84 5.93 -5.58
C LYS A 132 4.09 6.93 -4.72
N ILE A 133 2.97 6.52 -4.12
CA ILE A 133 2.14 7.40 -3.29
C ILE A 133 2.93 7.89 -2.08
N ALA A 134 3.59 6.98 -1.37
CA ALA A 134 4.31 7.32 -0.14
C ALA A 134 5.52 8.23 -0.39
N LEU A 135 6.32 7.96 -1.41
CA LEU A 135 7.48 8.79 -1.77
C LEU A 135 7.07 10.17 -2.29
N SER A 136 5.93 10.27 -2.96
CA SER A 136 5.39 11.55 -3.44
C SER A 136 4.66 12.35 -2.35
N ARG A 137 4.11 11.68 -1.33
CA ARG A 137 3.33 12.29 -0.24
C ARG A 137 3.83 11.80 1.13
N PRO A 138 5.10 12.04 1.47
CA PRO A 138 5.70 11.57 2.71
C PRO A 138 5.06 12.22 3.96
N ASP A 139 4.35 13.33 3.76
CA ASP A 139 3.53 14.00 4.76
C ASP A 139 2.29 13.19 5.20
N GLN A 140 1.88 12.18 4.42
CA GLN A 140 0.64 11.43 4.66
C GLN A 140 0.84 10.06 5.33
N TYR A 141 2.00 9.45 5.16
CA TYR A 141 2.25 8.07 5.59
C TYR A 141 3.47 7.93 6.49
N ARG A 142 3.32 7.14 7.57
CA ARG A 142 4.42 6.78 8.47
C ARG A 142 5.29 5.69 7.87
N GLY A 143 4.70 4.77 7.12
CA GLY A 143 5.42 3.68 6.48
C GLY A 143 4.76 3.16 5.22
N ALA A 144 5.57 2.58 4.33
CA ALA A 144 5.12 1.97 3.09
C ALA A 144 5.78 0.60 2.86
N ALA A 145 5.01 -0.35 2.30
CA ALA A 145 5.51 -1.69 2.00
C ALA A 145 5.19 -2.11 0.55
N SER A 146 6.17 -2.75 -0.09
CA SER A 146 6.06 -3.29 -1.44
C SER A 146 6.34 -4.78 -1.46
N LEU A 147 5.37 -5.57 -1.90
CA LEU A 147 5.44 -7.01 -2.06
C LEU A 147 5.54 -7.33 -3.57
N SER A 148 6.66 -7.84 -4.03
CA SER A 148 6.90 -8.13 -5.46
C SER A 148 6.54 -6.93 -6.36
N GLY A 149 6.87 -5.70 -5.96
CA GLY A 149 6.47 -4.49 -6.68
C GLY A 149 7.17 -4.30 -8.02
N ALA A 150 6.50 -3.66 -8.99
CA ALA A 150 7.11 -3.25 -10.26
C ALA A 150 7.96 -1.98 -10.06
N LEU A 151 9.07 -2.07 -9.28
CA LEU A 151 9.76 -0.92 -8.71
C LEU A 151 10.78 -0.26 -9.66
N SER A 152 11.25 -0.96 -10.70
CA SER A 152 12.14 -0.39 -11.73
C SER A 152 11.66 -0.81 -13.12
N PHE A 153 10.96 0.07 -13.81
CA PHE A 153 10.46 -0.22 -15.16
C PHE A 153 11.58 -0.39 -16.18
N ALA A 154 12.76 0.20 -15.95
CA ALA A 154 13.92 0.01 -16.80
C ALA A 154 14.47 -1.43 -16.77
N SER A 155 14.12 -2.20 -15.75
CA SER A 155 14.56 -3.58 -15.52
C SER A 155 13.48 -4.61 -15.84
N ILE A 156 12.32 -4.17 -16.37
CA ILE A 156 11.25 -5.06 -16.83
C ILE A 156 11.43 -5.31 -18.32
N GLU A 157 11.61 -6.57 -18.68
CA GLU A 157 11.71 -6.97 -20.08
C GLU A 157 10.35 -6.84 -20.78
N GLU A 158 10.34 -6.25 -21.99
CA GLU A 158 9.16 -6.09 -22.84
C GLU A 158 7.90 -5.58 -22.12
N PRO A 159 7.93 -4.41 -21.47
CA PRO A 159 6.77 -3.91 -20.70
C PRO A 159 5.52 -3.74 -21.57
N ASP A 160 5.65 -3.43 -22.84
CA ASP A 160 4.53 -3.28 -23.79
C ASP A 160 3.82 -4.61 -24.08
N SER A 161 4.53 -5.76 -24.01
CA SER A 161 3.92 -7.08 -24.16
C SER A 161 3.16 -7.53 -22.92
N LEU A 162 3.65 -7.14 -21.73
CA LEU A 162 3.01 -7.43 -20.46
C LEU A 162 1.77 -6.55 -20.21
N LEU A 163 1.80 -5.32 -20.73
CA LEU A 163 0.76 -4.32 -20.50
C LEU A 163 0.47 -3.53 -21.78
N PRO A 164 -0.44 -4.03 -22.65
CA PRO A 164 -0.84 -3.32 -23.87
C PRO A 164 -1.39 -1.90 -23.63
N GLU A 165 -1.89 -1.63 -22.42
CA GLU A 165 -2.38 -0.31 -22.00
C GLU A 165 -1.26 0.67 -21.60
N TRP A 166 0.01 0.28 -21.66
CA TRP A 166 1.15 1.10 -21.26
C TRP A 166 1.13 2.54 -21.84
N PRO A 167 0.89 2.75 -23.15
CA PRO A 167 0.81 4.10 -23.70
C PRO A 167 -0.43 4.89 -23.23
N ILE A 168 -1.49 4.20 -22.81
CA ILE A 168 -2.70 4.82 -22.25
C ILE A 168 -2.44 5.32 -20.83
N ILE A 169 -1.70 4.52 -20.04
CA ILE A 169 -1.40 4.82 -18.65
C ILE A 169 -0.30 5.88 -18.56
N PHE A 170 0.86 5.63 -19.16
CA PHE A 170 2.08 6.43 -18.98
C PHE A 170 2.37 7.39 -20.15
N GLY A 171 1.58 7.34 -21.22
CA GLY A 171 1.80 8.13 -22.42
C GLY A 171 2.91 7.58 -23.33
N PRO A 172 3.20 8.28 -24.45
CA PRO A 172 4.16 7.79 -25.44
C PRO A 172 5.62 7.78 -24.97
N SER A 173 5.94 8.56 -23.94
CA SER A 173 7.28 8.60 -23.33
C SER A 173 7.48 7.51 -22.27
N GLY A 174 6.44 6.79 -21.90
CA GLY A 174 6.47 5.76 -20.86
C GLY A 174 6.68 6.30 -19.45
N ALA A 175 7.01 5.39 -18.52
CA ALA A 175 7.22 5.72 -17.11
C ALA A 175 8.69 6.00 -16.77
N VAL A 176 9.63 5.41 -17.51
CA VAL A 176 11.08 5.57 -17.30
C VAL A 176 11.50 7.01 -17.57
N ASN A 177 12.29 7.58 -16.65
CA ASN A 177 12.70 8.99 -16.64
C ASN A 177 11.52 10.01 -16.58
N ASN A 178 10.33 9.56 -16.28
CA ASN A 178 9.19 10.45 -15.99
C ASN A 178 9.19 10.78 -14.49
N PRO A 179 9.37 12.04 -14.07
CA PRO A 179 9.48 12.40 -12.65
C PRO A 179 8.26 12.06 -11.82
N GLU A 180 7.08 11.93 -12.42
CA GLU A 180 5.86 11.56 -11.72
C GLU A 180 5.67 10.04 -11.59
N ASN A 181 6.36 9.24 -12.41
CA ASN A 181 6.11 7.81 -12.52
C ASN A 181 7.36 6.93 -12.29
N ASP A 182 8.55 7.48 -12.39
CA ASP A 182 9.81 6.75 -12.14
C ASP A 182 10.14 6.76 -10.65
N LEU A 183 10.01 5.60 -9.99
CA LEU A 183 10.26 5.48 -8.56
C LEU A 183 11.68 5.83 -8.14
N ILE A 184 12.67 5.66 -9.01
CA ILE A 184 14.06 6.02 -8.73
C ILE A 184 14.20 7.55 -8.66
N LEU A 185 13.48 8.28 -9.52
CA LEU A 185 13.45 9.75 -9.46
C LEU A 185 12.70 10.24 -8.21
N LEU A 186 11.55 9.63 -7.89
CA LEU A 186 10.80 9.94 -6.66
C LEU A 186 11.62 9.64 -5.40
N ALA A 187 12.37 8.54 -5.38
CA ALA A 187 13.26 8.21 -4.26
C ALA A 187 14.39 9.25 -4.08
N ARG A 188 14.94 9.80 -5.17
CA ARG A 188 15.93 10.88 -5.14
C ARG A 188 15.35 12.16 -4.56
N GLU A 189 14.15 12.53 -4.96
CA GLU A 189 13.45 13.69 -4.44
C GLU A 189 13.15 13.53 -2.94
N PHE A 190 12.61 12.38 -2.55
CA PHE A 190 12.36 12.04 -1.15
C PHE A 190 13.63 12.11 -0.30
N ALA A 191 14.74 11.50 -0.74
CA ALA A 191 16.02 11.53 -0.02
C ALA A 191 16.59 12.95 0.13
N SER A 192 16.31 13.84 -0.82
CA SER A 192 16.80 15.22 -0.78
C SER A 192 16.02 16.12 0.16
N SER A 193 14.72 15.84 0.40
CA SER A 193 13.85 16.68 1.24
C SER A 193 14.08 16.48 2.72
N ASN A 194 14.34 15.24 3.16
CA ASN A 194 14.56 14.81 4.56
C ASN A 194 13.56 15.39 5.60
N GLU A 195 12.40 15.87 5.17
CA GLU A 195 11.42 16.55 6.03
C GLU A 195 10.53 15.57 6.82
N HIS A 196 10.24 14.40 6.22
CA HIS A 196 9.33 13.42 6.78
C HIS A 196 9.95 12.00 6.70
N PRO A 197 10.74 11.57 7.71
CA PRO A 197 11.30 10.24 7.73
C PRO A 197 10.21 9.19 7.69
N MET A 198 10.39 8.16 6.85
CA MET A 198 9.40 7.11 6.59
C MET A 198 10.05 5.74 6.71
N ASP A 199 9.34 4.79 7.31
CA ASP A 199 9.75 3.40 7.34
C ASP A 199 9.37 2.73 6.01
N LEU A 200 10.32 2.04 5.39
CA LEU A 200 10.11 1.33 4.13
C LEU A 200 10.37 -0.17 4.29
N PHE A 201 9.44 -0.98 3.78
CA PHE A 201 9.56 -2.43 3.70
C PHE A 201 9.47 -2.88 2.25
N GLN A 202 10.34 -3.77 1.83
CA GLN A 202 10.32 -4.34 0.49
C GLN A 202 10.59 -5.84 0.56
N CYS A 203 9.80 -6.65 -0.15
CA CYS A 203 10.10 -8.06 -0.32
C CYS A 203 9.81 -8.52 -1.75
N CYS A 204 10.54 -9.57 -2.19
CA CYS A 204 10.33 -10.21 -3.48
C CYS A 204 10.84 -11.66 -3.44
N GLY A 205 10.07 -12.58 -4.02
CA GLY A 205 10.54 -13.95 -4.22
C GLY A 205 11.68 -14.05 -5.22
N THR A 206 12.61 -14.95 -5.01
CA THR A 206 13.82 -15.09 -5.87
C THR A 206 13.51 -15.65 -7.26
N GLU A 207 12.38 -16.34 -7.43
CA GLU A 207 11.87 -16.87 -8.70
C GLU A 207 10.82 -15.94 -9.36
N ASP A 208 10.53 -14.78 -8.75
CA ASP A 208 9.59 -13.78 -9.27
C ASP A 208 10.18 -13.06 -10.50
N PHE A 209 9.39 -12.90 -11.56
CA PHE A 209 9.84 -12.21 -12.77
C PHE A 209 10.16 -10.73 -12.54
N LEU A 210 9.68 -10.12 -11.44
CA LEU A 210 10.03 -8.76 -11.00
C LEU A 210 11.22 -8.71 -10.03
N TYR A 211 11.89 -9.84 -9.77
CA TYR A 211 13.01 -9.88 -8.84
C TYR A 211 14.12 -8.89 -9.21
N ASN A 212 14.54 -8.84 -10.47
CA ASN A 212 15.57 -7.90 -10.93
C ASN A 212 15.13 -6.44 -10.73
N ALA A 213 13.87 -6.10 -11.02
CA ALA A 213 13.32 -4.76 -10.82
C ALA A 213 13.34 -4.35 -9.35
N ASN A 214 13.05 -5.29 -8.44
CA ASN A 214 13.14 -5.08 -6.99
C ASN A 214 14.58 -4.88 -6.53
N ARG A 215 15.52 -5.69 -7.00
CA ARG A 215 16.95 -5.57 -6.65
C ARG A 215 17.57 -4.27 -7.14
N ASP A 216 17.19 -3.82 -8.32
CA ASP A 216 17.73 -2.58 -8.89
C ASP A 216 17.22 -1.34 -8.17
N PHE A 217 15.92 -1.31 -7.81
CA PHE A 217 15.38 -0.24 -6.95
C PHE A 217 16.08 -0.21 -5.59
N LEU A 218 16.24 -1.37 -4.93
CA LEU A 218 16.92 -1.47 -3.63
C LEU A 218 18.35 -0.91 -3.68
N LYS A 219 19.12 -1.26 -4.71
CA LYS A 219 20.49 -0.74 -4.92
C LYS A 219 20.51 0.78 -5.08
N GLU A 220 19.56 1.34 -5.84
CA GLU A 220 19.48 2.79 -6.03
C GLU A 220 19.06 3.50 -4.72
N ALA A 221 18.09 2.96 -4.00
CA ALA A 221 17.66 3.48 -2.70
C ALA A 221 18.82 3.51 -1.69
N GLN A 222 19.59 2.42 -1.61
CA GLN A 222 20.78 2.33 -0.74
C GLN A 222 21.85 3.38 -1.09
N LYS A 223 22.09 3.65 -2.39
CA LYS A 223 23.02 4.72 -2.83
C LYS A 223 22.55 6.10 -2.39
N LEU A 224 21.23 6.30 -2.26
CA LEU A 224 20.62 7.55 -1.79
C LEU A 224 20.58 7.65 -0.24
N GLY A 225 21.03 6.62 0.47
CA GLY A 225 20.98 6.57 1.94
C GLY A 225 19.57 6.30 2.48
N ILE A 226 18.66 5.79 1.66
CA ILE A 226 17.32 5.39 2.10
C ILE A 226 17.44 4.01 2.73
N ASP A 227 17.02 3.88 4.00
CA ASP A 227 16.95 2.61 4.71
C ASP A 227 15.66 1.87 4.34
N ILE A 228 15.80 0.61 3.91
CA ILE A 228 14.68 -0.25 3.54
C ILE A 228 14.84 -1.59 4.26
N HIS A 229 13.85 -1.98 5.05
CA HIS A 229 13.76 -3.34 5.54
C HIS A 229 13.48 -4.27 4.36
N TYR A 230 14.47 -5.07 3.96
CA TYR A 230 14.39 -5.92 2.78
C TYR A 230 14.38 -7.40 3.14
N GLU A 231 13.43 -8.14 2.55
CA GLU A 231 13.33 -9.60 2.67
C GLU A 231 13.31 -10.25 1.29
N GLU A 232 14.04 -11.35 1.12
CA GLU A 232 13.99 -12.21 -0.06
C GLU A 232 14.12 -13.67 0.33
N GLU A 233 13.34 -14.53 -0.27
CA GLU A 233 13.37 -15.98 -0.11
C GLU A 233 12.81 -16.65 -1.36
N PRO A 234 12.93 -18.01 -1.51
CA PRO A 234 12.30 -18.74 -2.59
C PRO A 234 10.79 -18.45 -2.67
N GLY A 235 10.33 -18.08 -3.85
CA GLY A 235 8.92 -17.75 -4.12
C GLY A 235 8.73 -17.13 -5.49
N GLU A 236 7.55 -17.33 -6.05
CA GLU A 236 7.14 -16.83 -7.35
C GLU A 236 6.19 -15.63 -7.21
N HIS A 237 5.72 -15.09 -8.35
CA HIS A 237 4.75 -13.98 -8.39
C HIS A 237 3.34 -14.48 -8.14
N GLU A 238 3.02 -14.89 -6.92
CA GLU A 238 1.77 -15.59 -6.58
C GLU A 238 1.20 -15.24 -5.21
N TRP A 239 -0.09 -15.56 -5.03
CA TRP A 239 -0.82 -15.27 -3.80
C TRP A 239 -0.32 -16.02 -2.57
N GLY A 240 0.24 -17.23 -2.71
CA GLY A 240 0.83 -17.97 -1.59
C GLY A 240 1.99 -17.20 -0.96
N TYR A 241 2.85 -16.60 -1.78
CA TYR A 241 3.92 -15.72 -1.34
C TYR A 241 3.38 -14.45 -0.67
N TRP A 242 2.39 -13.79 -1.27
CA TRP A 242 1.85 -12.54 -0.73
C TRP A 242 1.02 -12.73 0.54
N ASP A 243 0.30 -13.86 0.72
CA ASP A 243 -0.39 -14.18 1.98
C ASP A 243 0.61 -14.37 3.14
N MET A 244 1.76 -14.99 2.88
CA MET A 244 2.85 -15.08 3.85
C MET A 244 3.44 -13.70 4.15
N LYS A 245 3.75 -12.91 3.13
CA LYS A 245 4.46 -11.63 3.28
C LYS A 245 3.62 -10.50 3.83
N VAL A 246 2.31 -10.49 3.64
CA VAL A 246 1.46 -9.48 4.28
C VAL A 246 1.47 -9.61 5.81
N GLN A 247 1.69 -10.81 6.34
CA GLN A 247 1.89 -11.03 7.79
C GLN A 247 3.20 -10.38 8.25
N SER A 248 4.32 -10.59 7.51
CA SER A 248 5.60 -9.92 7.80
C SER A 248 5.45 -8.39 7.79
N VAL A 249 4.69 -7.85 6.81
CA VAL A 249 4.38 -6.41 6.77
C VAL A 249 3.65 -5.97 8.03
N LEU A 250 2.58 -6.67 8.42
CA LEU A 250 1.81 -6.33 9.62
C LEU A 250 2.62 -6.46 10.91
N ASP A 251 3.56 -7.42 10.99
CA ASP A 251 4.49 -7.55 12.11
C ASP A 251 5.52 -6.42 12.17
N TRP A 252 5.95 -5.93 11.01
CA TRP A 252 6.90 -4.84 10.89
C TRP A 252 6.30 -3.47 11.19
N LEU A 253 4.98 -3.25 10.99
CA LEU A 253 4.34 -1.95 11.21
C LEU A 253 4.51 -1.49 12.67
N PRO A 254 5.00 -0.26 12.92
CA PRO A 254 5.14 0.28 14.27
C PRO A 254 3.78 0.73 14.83
N THR A 255 2.90 -0.21 15.14
CA THR A 255 1.61 0.08 15.77
C THR A 255 1.81 0.32 17.27
N ASN A 256 1.67 1.57 17.73
CA ASN A 256 1.83 1.96 19.13
C ASN A 256 0.75 1.42 20.10
N ARG A 257 -0.10 0.50 19.65
CA ARG A 257 -1.16 -0.12 20.46
C ARG A 257 -0.75 -1.43 21.15
N ILE A 258 0.54 -1.80 21.10
CA ILE A 258 1.03 -2.93 21.90
C ILE A 258 0.85 -2.55 23.36
N HIS A 259 -0.16 -3.16 24.00
CA HIS A 259 -0.38 -3.30 25.44
C HIS A 259 0.63 -2.51 26.30
N GLN A 260 0.26 -1.32 26.77
CA GLN A 260 0.81 -0.89 28.05
C GLN A 260 0.27 -1.89 29.07
N PRO A 261 1.12 -2.73 29.69
CA PRO A 261 0.68 -3.43 30.90
C PRO A 261 0.31 -2.32 31.89
N ASP A 262 -0.87 -2.46 32.50
CA ASP A 262 -1.33 -1.58 33.56
C ASP A 262 -0.18 -1.37 34.57
N SER A 263 0.48 -0.22 34.47
CA SER A 263 1.34 0.25 35.54
C SER A 263 0.46 1.04 36.48
N ASP A 264 -0.24 0.30 37.35
CA ASP A 264 -0.64 0.78 38.68
C ASP A 264 -1.39 -0.32 39.40
N ALA A 265 -0.65 -1.07 40.24
CA ALA A 265 -1.16 -1.84 41.37
C ALA A 265 -0.38 -1.44 42.62
#